data_dcea29fa2c7e2bea1888d0127c07acb6
#
_entry.id   dcea29fa2c7e2bea1888d0127c07acb6
#
_cell.length_a   1.000
_cell.length_b   1.000
_cell.length_c   1.000
_cell.angle_alpha   90.00
_cell.angle_beta   90.00
_cell.angle_gamma   90.00
#
_symmetry.space_group_name_H-M   'P 1'
#
loop_
_entity.id
_entity.type
_entity.pdbx_description
1 polymer ?
#
loop_
_entity_poly.entity_id
_entity_poly.type
_entity_poly.pdbx_seq_one_letter_code
_entity_poly.pdbx_strand_id
1 'polypeptide(L)'
;MSILLSLQAVGAQTAEQMPDLTAVTAPTEAEINVIDLAVKGGWIMVVLLLLSLMACYIFIQRLMVIRRAGKEDETFMNRIKDYIHEGKVDSALNLCRSTNTPSARMIEKGITRLGRPMNDVLVAIENVGNLEIAKLEKGFPLIATTAAGAPMLGFLGTVTGMVRAFFDMANAGTNVDVTLLSGGIYEALVTTVGGLVVGIITLFAYNYLVSQVDNVVNKMEARTMEFMDLLNEPAN
;
A
#
# COMPACT_ATOMS: atom_id res chain seq x y z
N MET A 1 -28.61 -81.17 -6.14
CA MET A 1 -27.95 -80.70 -7.37
C MET A 1 -28.68 -79.51 -8.03
N SER A 2 -29.92 -79.21 -7.60
CA SER A 2 -30.74 -78.10 -8.13
C SER A 2 -30.48 -76.73 -7.45
N ILE A 3 -30.03 -76.71 -6.20
CA ILE A 3 -29.83 -75.48 -5.41
C ILE A 3 -28.49 -74.76 -5.78
N LEU A 4 -27.49 -75.52 -6.20
CA LEU A 4 -26.20 -74.96 -6.64
C LEU A 4 -26.27 -74.25 -7.99
N LEU A 5 -27.15 -74.67 -8.90
CA LEU A 5 -27.40 -74.06 -10.22
C LEU A 5 -28.22 -72.76 -10.06
N SER A 6 -29.10 -72.66 -9.10
CA SER A 6 -29.85 -71.43 -8.85
C SER A 6 -29.00 -70.32 -8.21
N LEU A 7 -28.01 -70.67 -7.36
CA LEU A 7 -27.05 -69.72 -6.80
C LEU A 7 -26.05 -69.17 -7.81
N GLN A 8 -25.66 -69.94 -8.82
CA GLN A 8 -24.81 -69.50 -9.92
C GLN A 8 -25.56 -68.55 -10.87
N ALA A 9 -26.85 -68.78 -11.10
CA ALA A 9 -27.66 -67.92 -11.99
C ALA A 9 -27.95 -66.55 -11.34
N VAL A 10 -28.11 -66.48 -9.99
CA VAL A 10 -28.29 -65.23 -9.27
C VAL A 10 -26.98 -64.42 -9.20
N GLY A 11 -25.82 -65.10 -9.08
CA GLY A 11 -24.52 -64.45 -9.07
C GLY A 11 -24.11 -63.84 -10.42
N ALA A 12 -24.59 -64.42 -11.55
CA ALA A 12 -24.31 -63.90 -12.88
C ALA A 12 -25.16 -62.66 -13.28
N GLN A 13 -26.38 -62.57 -12.73
CA GLN A 13 -27.25 -61.40 -12.98
C GLN A 13 -26.93 -60.17 -12.15
N THR A 14 -26.23 -60.32 -10.99
CA THR A 14 -25.76 -59.18 -10.22
C THR A 14 -24.42 -58.59 -10.70
N ALA A 15 -23.68 -59.28 -11.56
CA ALA A 15 -22.41 -58.79 -12.12
C ALA A 15 -22.61 -57.84 -13.35
N GLU A 16 -23.78 -57.84 -13.99
CA GLU A 16 -24.05 -57.05 -15.19
C GLU A 16 -24.70 -55.67 -14.95
N GLN A 17 -24.95 -55.31 -13.69
CA GLN A 17 -25.51 -54.02 -13.31
C GLN A 17 -24.62 -53.20 -12.36
N MET A 18 -23.33 -53.40 -12.39
CA MET A 18 -22.42 -52.38 -11.82
C MET A 18 -22.33 -51.23 -12.83
N PRO A 19 -22.81 -50.01 -12.49
CA PRO A 19 -22.56 -48.87 -13.35
C PRO A 19 -21.04 -48.68 -13.43
N ASP A 20 -20.56 -48.48 -14.61
CA ASP A 20 -19.15 -48.21 -14.91
C ASP A 20 -18.68 -46.98 -14.11
N LEU A 21 -18.04 -47.23 -12.97
CA LEU A 21 -17.46 -46.18 -12.12
C LEU A 21 -16.24 -45.50 -12.72
N THR A 22 -15.82 -45.94 -13.95
CA THR A 22 -14.71 -45.30 -14.67
C THR A 22 -15.13 -44.06 -15.45
N ALA A 23 -16.44 -43.77 -15.54
CA ALA A 23 -16.95 -42.52 -16.16
C ALA A 23 -17.20 -41.40 -15.14
N VAL A 24 -16.54 -41.38 -13.98
CA VAL A 24 -16.35 -40.16 -13.25
C VAL A 24 -15.39 -39.33 -14.05
N THR A 25 -15.90 -38.58 -15.01
CA THR A 25 -15.17 -37.50 -15.66
C THR A 25 -14.53 -36.69 -14.55
N ALA A 26 -13.21 -36.70 -14.46
CA ALA A 26 -12.45 -35.84 -13.59
C ALA A 26 -13.07 -34.44 -13.70
N PRO A 27 -13.40 -33.76 -12.61
CA PRO A 27 -13.92 -32.39 -12.68
C PRO A 27 -12.90 -31.63 -13.52
N THR A 28 -13.34 -31.09 -14.67
CA THR A 28 -12.54 -30.17 -15.46
C THR A 28 -12.00 -29.15 -14.46
N GLU A 29 -10.69 -29.13 -14.24
CA GLU A 29 -10.06 -28.17 -13.36
C GLU A 29 -10.49 -26.81 -13.90
N ALA A 30 -11.46 -26.19 -13.25
CA ALA A 30 -11.85 -24.83 -13.57
C ALA A 30 -10.66 -23.95 -13.23
N GLU A 31 -9.83 -23.65 -14.23
CA GLU A 31 -8.75 -22.70 -14.07
C GLU A 31 -9.36 -21.40 -13.58
N ILE A 32 -9.07 -21.06 -12.33
CA ILE A 32 -9.54 -19.80 -11.71
C ILE A 32 -8.72 -18.68 -12.33
N ASN A 33 -9.20 -18.14 -13.43
CA ASN A 33 -8.60 -16.96 -14.04
C ASN A 33 -8.88 -15.74 -13.16
N VAL A 34 -7.82 -15.03 -12.74
CA VAL A 34 -7.91 -13.81 -11.91
C VAL A 34 -8.78 -12.75 -12.59
N ILE A 35 -8.79 -12.72 -13.93
CA ILE A 35 -9.62 -11.78 -14.71
C ILE A 35 -11.11 -12.13 -14.58
N ASP A 36 -11.46 -13.42 -14.68
CA ASP A 36 -12.84 -13.89 -14.50
C ASP A 36 -13.32 -13.63 -13.07
N LEU A 37 -12.42 -13.77 -12.09
CA LEU A 37 -12.68 -13.41 -10.70
C LEU A 37 -13.03 -11.92 -10.57
N ALA A 38 -12.23 -11.05 -11.19
CA ALA A 38 -12.44 -9.61 -11.15
C ALA A 38 -13.76 -9.18 -11.80
N VAL A 39 -14.15 -9.81 -12.91
CA VAL A 39 -15.41 -9.53 -13.61
C VAL A 39 -16.63 -10.01 -12.80
N LYS A 40 -16.50 -11.15 -12.11
CA LYS A 40 -17.60 -11.72 -11.29
C LYS A 40 -17.80 -10.98 -9.96
N GLY A 41 -16.84 -10.17 -9.49
CA GLY A 41 -16.97 -9.42 -8.25
C GLY A 41 -17.81 -8.13 -8.33
N GLY A 42 -18.49 -7.89 -9.44
CA GLY A 42 -19.43 -6.78 -9.62
C GLY A 42 -18.79 -5.38 -9.59
N TRP A 43 -19.62 -4.33 -9.37
CA TRP A 43 -19.19 -2.92 -9.41
C TRP A 43 -18.15 -2.54 -8.31
N ILE A 44 -18.17 -3.25 -7.17
CA ILE A 44 -17.25 -3.00 -6.06
C ILE A 44 -15.80 -3.31 -6.47
N MET A 45 -15.59 -4.33 -7.31
CA MET A 45 -14.25 -4.64 -7.84
C MET A 45 -13.69 -3.52 -8.70
N VAL A 46 -14.54 -2.81 -9.44
CA VAL A 46 -14.11 -1.63 -10.22
C VAL A 46 -13.62 -0.52 -9.28
N VAL A 47 -14.34 -0.26 -8.19
CA VAL A 47 -13.93 0.73 -7.18
C VAL A 47 -12.60 0.32 -6.52
N LEU A 48 -12.44 -0.96 -6.14
CA LEU A 48 -11.21 -1.48 -5.57
C LEU A 48 -10.03 -1.36 -6.54
N LEU A 49 -10.25 -1.62 -7.82
CA LEU A 49 -9.24 -1.47 -8.86
C LEU A 49 -8.81 -0.01 -9.00
N LEU A 50 -9.75 0.93 -9.03
CA LEU A 50 -9.43 2.37 -9.09
C LEU A 50 -8.64 2.84 -7.87
N LEU A 51 -9.03 2.38 -6.66
CA LEU A 51 -8.29 2.68 -5.43
C LEU A 51 -6.88 2.09 -5.46
N SER A 52 -6.73 0.87 -5.96
CA SER A 52 -5.42 0.21 -6.12
C SER A 52 -4.50 0.98 -7.07
N LEU A 53 -5.01 1.39 -8.23
CA LEU A 53 -4.25 2.18 -9.21
C LEU A 53 -3.86 3.55 -8.64
N MET A 54 -4.78 4.22 -7.92
CA MET A 54 -4.51 5.50 -7.26
C MET A 54 -3.42 5.34 -6.18
N ALA A 55 -3.52 4.32 -5.33
CA ALA A 55 -2.53 4.04 -4.30
C ALA A 55 -1.15 3.74 -4.89
N CYS A 56 -1.09 2.94 -5.95
CA CYS A 56 0.14 2.62 -6.67
C CYS A 56 0.79 3.88 -7.29
N TYR A 57 -0.01 4.74 -7.92
CA TYR A 57 0.47 6.01 -8.47
C TYR A 57 1.09 6.90 -7.39
N ILE A 58 0.36 7.11 -6.28
CA ILE A 58 0.84 7.95 -5.17
C ILE A 58 2.11 7.33 -4.55
N PHE A 59 2.14 6.02 -4.35
CA PHE A 59 3.31 5.30 -3.82
C PHE A 59 4.56 5.57 -4.67
N ILE A 60 4.48 5.35 -5.97
CA ILE A 60 5.61 5.55 -6.89
C ILE A 60 6.07 7.01 -6.88
N GLN A 61 5.12 7.95 -6.97
CA GLN A 61 5.41 9.38 -6.95
C GLN A 61 6.12 9.79 -5.66
N ARG A 62 5.60 9.36 -4.49
CA ARG A 62 6.18 9.70 -3.18
C ARG A 62 7.54 9.06 -2.97
N LEU A 63 7.70 7.81 -3.36
CA LEU A 63 8.98 7.11 -3.28
C LEU A 63 10.07 7.86 -4.06
N MET A 64 9.77 8.37 -5.25
CA MET A 64 10.72 9.16 -6.02
C MET A 64 11.07 10.50 -5.33
N VAL A 65 10.09 11.19 -4.76
CA VAL A 65 10.30 12.46 -4.06
C VAL A 65 11.15 12.25 -2.80
N ILE A 66 10.81 11.27 -1.97
CA ILE A 66 11.54 10.97 -0.73
C ILE A 66 12.98 10.53 -1.03
N ARG A 67 13.16 9.65 -2.02
CA ARG A 67 14.52 9.23 -2.42
C ARG A 67 15.38 10.39 -2.93
N ARG A 68 14.78 11.36 -3.62
CA ARG A 68 15.51 12.58 -4.04
C ARG A 68 15.85 13.47 -2.85
N ALA A 69 14.92 13.61 -1.90
CA ALA A 69 15.14 14.39 -0.68
C ALA A 69 16.25 13.81 0.22
N GLY A 70 16.37 12.48 0.26
CA GLY A 70 17.39 11.77 1.03
C GLY A 70 18.77 11.69 0.37
N LYS A 71 18.91 12.11 -0.91
CA LYS A 71 20.22 12.21 -1.59
C LYS A 71 20.91 13.49 -1.17
N GLU A 72 21.81 13.39 -0.24
CA GLU A 72 22.63 14.48 0.25
C GLU A 72 24.10 14.19 -0.04
N ASP A 73 24.84 15.23 -0.44
CA ASP A 73 26.30 15.14 -0.61
C ASP A 73 26.95 15.15 0.78
N GLU A 74 27.75 14.12 1.08
CA GLU A 74 28.48 14.03 2.36
C GLU A 74 29.39 15.23 2.61
N THR A 75 29.87 15.87 1.54
CA THR A 75 30.74 17.04 1.60
C THR A 75 29.99 18.36 1.82
N PHE A 76 28.64 18.35 1.75
CA PHE A 76 27.82 19.55 1.84
C PHE A 76 28.11 20.37 3.11
N MET A 77 28.05 19.72 4.28
CA MET A 77 28.27 20.40 5.56
C MET A 77 29.71 20.90 5.73
N ASN A 78 30.70 20.14 5.28
CA ASN A 78 32.10 20.57 5.31
C ASN A 78 32.28 21.86 4.50
N ARG A 79 31.69 21.95 3.31
CA ARG A 79 31.75 23.17 2.48
C ARG A 79 31.01 24.35 3.12
N ILE A 80 29.88 24.11 3.79
CA ILE A 80 29.19 25.14 4.56
C ILE A 80 30.07 25.64 5.71
N LYS A 81 30.71 24.73 6.43
CA LYS A 81 31.68 25.06 7.51
C LYS A 81 32.79 25.94 7.00
N ASP A 82 33.43 25.56 5.89
CA ASP A 82 34.54 26.33 5.28
C ASP A 82 34.07 27.76 4.90
N TYR A 83 32.91 27.90 4.23
CA TYR A 83 32.38 29.21 3.84
C TYR A 83 32.02 30.10 5.04
N ILE A 84 31.52 29.52 6.13
CA ILE A 84 31.16 30.30 7.34
C ILE A 84 32.43 30.76 8.03
N HIS A 85 33.43 29.90 8.18
CA HIS A 85 34.77 30.26 8.79
C HIS A 85 35.49 31.33 7.98
N GLU A 86 35.37 31.29 6.62
CA GLU A 86 35.95 32.30 5.73
C GLU A 86 35.12 33.61 5.68
N GLY A 87 33.97 33.69 6.35
CA GLY A 87 33.08 34.84 6.31
C GLY A 87 32.29 34.99 4.97
N LYS A 88 32.35 33.99 4.09
CA LYS A 88 31.73 33.99 2.77
C LYS A 88 30.24 33.54 2.82
N VAL A 89 29.42 34.28 3.57
CA VAL A 89 28.02 33.93 3.81
C VAL A 89 27.22 33.78 2.50
N ASP A 90 27.43 34.64 1.51
CA ASP A 90 26.76 34.58 0.21
C ASP A 90 27.08 33.28 -0.56
N SER A 91 28.33 32.78 -0.45
CA SER A 91 28.74 31.51 -1.06
C SER A 91 28.04 30.32 -0.39
N ALA A 92 27.90 30.34 0.94
CA ALA A 92 27.16 29.34 1.69
C ALA A 92 25.66 29.32 1.29
N LEU A 93 25.02 30.49 1.17
CA LEU A 93 23.64 30.61 0.71
C LEU A 93 23.45 30.07 -0.72
N ASN A 94 24.37 30.41 -1.63
CA ASN A 94 24.31 29.92 -3.01
C ASN A 94 24.48 28.40 -3.09
N LEU A 95 25.35 27.81 -2.25
CA LEU A 95 25.50 26.36 -2.14
C LEU A 95 24.20 25.71 -1.66
N CYS A 96 23.55 26.24 -0.62
CA CYS A 96 22.26 25.74 -0.13
C CYS A 96 21.20 25.75 -1.23
N ARG A 97 21.07 26.84 -1.97
CA ARG A 97 20.11 26.99 -3.08
C ARG A 97 20.36 26.03 -4.23
N SER A 98 21.63 25.80 -4.57
CA SER A 98 22.00 24.87 -5.65
C SER A 98 21.75 23.42 -5.27
N THR A 99 21.92 23.04 -4.02
CA THR A 99 21.72 21.67 -3.51
C THR A 99 20.22 21.32 -3.44
N ASN A 100 19.37 22.27 -3.05
CA ASN A 100 17.92 22.17 -3.06
C ASN A 100 17.32 20.91 -2.38
N THR A 101 18.00 20.41 -1.35
CA THR A 101 17.50 19.35 -0.45
C THR A 101 16.74 19.95 0.74
N PRO A 102 15.91 19.17 1.46
CA PRO A 102 15.27 19.64 2.70
C PRO A 102 16.28 20.19 3.71
N SER A 103 17.36 19.46 4.00
CA SER A 103 18.43 19.90 4.92
C SER A 103 19.07 21.21 4.44
N ALA A 104 19.36 21.34 3.15
CA ALA A 104 19.95 22.58 2.61
C ALA A 104 19.04 23.79 2.80
N ARG A 105 17.71 23.64 2.65
CA ARG A 105 16.74 24.73 2.91
C ARG A 105 16.66 25.11 4.39
N MET A 106 16.80 24.13 5.29
CA MET A 106 16.89 24.36 6.73
C MET A 106 18.13 25.18 7.09
N ILE A 107 19.31 24.74 6.58
CA ILE A 107 20.59 25.43 6.79
C ILE A 107 20.57 26.83 6.16
N GLU A 108 20.02 27.01 4.94
CA GLU A 108 19.82 28.32 4.32
C GLU A 108 19.07 29.28 5.26
N LYS A 109 17.99 28.76 5.91
CA LYS A 109 17.23 29.55 6.87
C LYS A 109 18.04 29.92 8.11
N GLY A 110 18.86 28.99 8.61
CA GLY A 110 19.77 29.24 9.73
C GLY A 110 20.79 30.32 9.36
N ILE A 111 21.44 30.22 8.20
CA ILE A 111 22.42 31.19 7.71
C ILE A 111 21.79 32.60 7.58
N THR A 112 20.56 32.73 7.08
CA THR A 112 19.86 34.02 7.00
C THR A 112 19.54 34.65 8.35
N ARG A 113 19.71 33.91 9.44
CA ARG A 113 19.47 34.36 10.83
C ARG A 113 20.76 34.50 11.65
N LEU A 114 21.90 34.39 11.00
CA LEU A 114 23.20 34.63 11.68
C LEU A 114 23.22 35.99 12.37
N GLY A 115 23.84 36.06 13.55
CA GLY A 115 23.89 37.27 14.40
C GLY A 115 22.66 37.47 15.30
N ARG A 116 21.64 36.59 15.24
CA ARG A 116 20.53 36.57 16.21
C ARG A 116 20.81 35.59 17.35
N PRO A 117 20.05 35.68 18.47
CA PRO A 117 20.14 34.71 19.55
C PRO A 117 20.01 33.27 18.98
N MET A 118 20.81 32.36 19.50
CA MET A 118 20.91 30.97 19.00
C MET A 118 19.55 30.25 18.98
N ASN A 119 18.72 30.53 19.99
CA ASN A 119 17.38 29.96 20.07
C ASN A 119 16.46 30.42 18.88
N ASP A 120 16.60 31.68 18.46
CA ASP A 120 15.84 32.21 17.31
C ASP A 120 16.28 31.56 15.98
N VAL A 121 17.56 31.21 15.87
CA VAL A 121 18.12 30.48 14.72
C VAL A 121 17.54 29.08 14.69
N LEU A 122 17.59 28.36 15.83
CA LEU A 122 17.07 26.98 15.94
C LEU A 122 15.59 26.92 15.61
N VAL A 123 14.76 27.76 16.23
CA VAL A 123 13.32 27.82 15.95
C VAL A 123 13.03 28.10 14.47
N ALA A 124 13.84 28.97 13.84
CA ALA A 124 13.66 29.25 12.41
C ALA A 124 13.98 28.05 11.52
N ILE A 125 15.02 27.25 11.87
CA ILE A 125 15.39 26.02 11.17
C ILE A 125 14.28 24.96 11.36
N GLU A 126 13.82 24.75 12.58
CA GLU A 126 12.75 23.78 12.91
C GLU A 126 11.45 24.08 12.17
N ASN A 127 11.07 25.36 12.08
CA ASN A 127 9.88 25.76 11.31
C ASN A 127 9.98 25.39 9.82
N VAL A 128 11.15 25.55 9.22
CA VAL A 128 11.39 25.10 7.83
C VAL A 128 11.39 23.57 7.76
N GLY A 129 11.99 22.90 8.72
CA GLY A 129 12.00 21.45 8.83
C GLY A 129 10.58 20.86 8.82
N ASN A 130 9.71 21.38 9.68
CA ASN A 130 8.31 20.96 9.75
C ASN A 130 7.56 21.16 8.43
N LEU A 131 7.82 22.25 7.72
CA LEU A 131 7.24 22.47 6.39
C LEU A 131 7.75 21.49 5.35
N GLU A 132 9.03 21.14 5.39
CA GLU A 132 9.61 20.15 4.48
C GLU A 132 9.08 18.73 4.75
N ILE A 133 8.94 18.35 6.04
CA ILE A 133 8.34 17.07 6.45
C ILE A 133 6.89 16.99 5.93
N ALA A 134 6.09 18.03 6.14
CA ALA A 134 4.71 18.07 5.64
C ALA A 134 4.62 17.93 4.10
N LYS A 135 5.62 18.44 3.36
CA LYS A 135 5.72 18.24 1.91
C LYS A 135 6.04 16.80 1.54
N LEU A 136 6.90 16.11 2.31
CA LEU A 136 7.25 14.70 2.09
C LEU A 136 6.06 13.78 2.37
N GLU A 137 5.29 14.07 3.42
CA GLU A 137 4.11 13.29 3.83
C GLU A 137 2.86 13.56 3.01
N LYS A 138 2.90 14.54 2.10
CA LYS A 138 1.75 14.87 1.25
C LYS A 138 1.26 13.63 0.49
N GLY A 139 -0.02 13.27 0.66
CA GLY A 139 -0.64 12.11 0.04
C GLY A 139 -0.64 10.84 0.89
N PHE A 140 0.08 10.78 2.01
CA PHE A 140 0.05 9.67 2.96
C PHE A 140 -1.36 9.37 3.49
N PRO A 141 -2.18 10.39 3.86
CA PRO A 141 -3.55 10.14 4.30
C PRO A 141 -4.38 9.36 3.29
N LEU A 142 -4.19 9.59 1.98
CA LEU A 142 -4.91 8.86 0.93
C LEU A 142 -4.49 7.39 0.87
N ILE A 143 -3.19 7.10 0.98
CA ILE A 143 -2.68 5.71 1.01
C ILE A 143 -3.19 5.01 2.28
N ALA A 144 -3.11 5.65 3.45
CA ALA A 144 -3.61 5.13 4.71
C ALA A 144 -5.13 4.85 4.65
N THR A 145 -5.92 5.78 4.10
CA THR A 145 -7.36 5.59 3.89
C THR A 145 -7.64 4.43 2.94
N THR A 146 -6.85 4.26 1.88
CA THR A 146 -7.02 3.12 0.96
C THR A 146 -6.67 1.81 1.65
N ALA A 147 -5.60 1.76 2.44
CA ALA A 147 -5.20 0.57 3.18
C ALA A 147 -6.29 0.08 4.16
N ALA A 148 -6.94 1.02 4.88
CA ALA A 148 -8.03 0.71 5.80
C ALA A 148 -9.38 0.51 5.08
N GLY A 149 -9.65 1.31 4.04
CA GLY A 149 -10.94 1.33 3.35
C GLY A 149 -11.14 0.16 2.38
N ALA A 150 -10.08 -0.33 1.73
CA ALA A 150 -10.21 -1.42 0.77
C ALA A 150 -10.76 -2.72 1.39
N PRO A 151 -10.31 -3.19 2.57
CA PRO A 151 -10.93 -4.33 3.24
C PRO A 151 -12.38 -4.07 3.64
N MET A 152 -12.73 -2.85 4.07
CA MET A 152 -14.10 -2.48 4.43
C MET A 152 -15.04 -2.51 3.20
N LEU A 153 -14.55 -2.05 2.05
CA LEU A 153 -15.28 -2.16 0.78
C LEU A 153 -15.43 -3.62 0.34
N GLY A 154 -14.41 -4.44 0.54
CA GLY A 154 -14.51 -5.89 0.32
C GLY A 154 -15.58 -6.53 1.19
N PHE A 155 -15.62 -6.20 2.48
CA PHE A 155 -16.64 -6.66 3.41
C PHE A 155 -18.05 -6.15 3.02
N LEU A 156 -18.17 -4.88 2.61
CA LEU A 156 -19.42 -4.34 2.06
C LEU A 156 -19.90 -5.18 0.87
N GLY A 157 -18.97 -5.65 0.03
CA GLY A 157 -19.26 -6.55 -1.08
C GLY A 157 -19.90 -7.86 -0.63
N THR A 158 -19.42 -8.47 0.47
CA THR A 158 -20.06 -9.70 1.00
C THR A 158 -21.46 -9.43 1.49
N VAL A 159 -21.68 -8.37 2.24
CA VAL A 159 -23.01 -8.04 2.77
C VAL A 159 -23.99 -7.77 1.62
N THR A 160 -23.62 -6.96 0.65
CA THR A 160 -24.49 -6.61 -0.49
C THR A 160 -24.73 -7.82 -1.41
N GLY A 161 -23.73 -8.65 -1.66
CA GLY A 161 -23.86 -9.87 -2.45
C GLY A 161 -24.77 -10.90 -1.79
N MET A 162 -24.64 -11.10 -0.50
CA MET A 162 -25.54 -11.98 0.27
C MET A 162 -26.98 -11.47 0.29
N VAL A 163 -27.17 -10.16 0.54
CA VAL A 163 -28.52 -9.55 0.52
C VAL A 163 -29.18 -9.78 -0.84
N ARG A 164 -28.44 -9.57 -1.93
CA ARG A 164 -28.95 -9.80 -3.29
C ARG A 164 -29.29 -11.27 -3.53
N ALA A 165 -28.40 -12.20 -3.14
CA ALA A 165 -28.66 -13.63 -3.29
C ALA A 165 -29.92 -14.08 -2.57
N PHE A 166 -30.15 -13.63 -1.33
CA PHE A 166 -31.38 -13.94 -0.58
C PHE A 166 -32.62 -13.26 -1.17
N PHE A 167 -32.51 -12.04 -1.69
CA PHE A 167 -33.59 -11.35 -2.35
C PHE A 167 -34.03 -12.09 -3.62
N ASP A 168 -33.08 -12.50 -4.46
CA ASP A 168 -33.35 -13.26 -5.68
C ASP A 168 -33.99 -14.63 -5.36
N MET A 169 -33.52 -15.31 -4.31
CA MET A 169 -34.07 -16.56 -3.84
C MET A 169 -35.51 -16.37 -3.33
N ALA A 170 -35.79 -15.32 -2.58
CA ALA A 170 -37.16 -15.04 -2.09
C ALA A 170 -38.18 -14.76 -3.23
N ASN A 171 -37.70 -14.18 -4.33
CA ASN A 171 -38.55 -13.90 -5.50
C ASN A 171 -38.70 -15.09 -6.45
N ALA A 172 -37.82 -16.11 -6.36
CA ALA A 172 -37.90 -17.31 -7.19
C ALA A 172 -39.05 -18.28 -6.79
N GLY A 173 -39.72 -18.05 -5.66
CA GLY A 173 -40.89 -18.84 -5.20
C GLY A 173 -40.53 -20.31 -4.91
N THR A 174 -41.27 -21.24 -5.52
CA THR A 174 -41.09 -22.68 -5.32
C THR A 174 -39.93 -23.27 -6.14
N ASN A 175 -39.42 -22.56 -7.12
CA ASN A 175 -38.28 -22.99 -7.97
C ASN A 175 -36.96 -22.39 -7.49
N VAL A 176 -36.57 -22.70 -6.26
CA VAL A 176 -35.28 -22.26 -5.71
C VAL A 176 -34.15 -23.02 -6.42
N ASP A 177 -33.38 -22.32 -7.24
CA ASP A 177 -32.17 -22.88 -7.87
C ASP A 177 -30.96 -22.60 -6.96
N VAL A 178 -30.28 -23.66 -6.52
CA VAL A 178 -29.04 -23.58 -5.72
C VAL A 178 -27.93 -22.82 -6.45
N THR A 179 -27.97 -22.80 -7.78
CA THR A 179 -26.98 -22.09 -8.60
C THR A 179 -27.07 -20.57 -8.41
N LEU A 180 -28.27 -20.01 -8.25
CA LEU A 180 -28.47 -18.58 -7.96
C LEU A 180 -27.87 -18.17 -6.62
N LEU A 181 -28.10 -18.97 -5.59
CA LEU A 181 -27.51 -18.74 -4.26
C LEU A 181 -25.99 -18.84 -4.27
N SER A 182 -25.47 -19.89 -4.91
CA SER A 182 -24.03 -20.13 -5.04
C SER A 182 -23.33 -19.00 -5.78
N GLY A 183 -23.96 -18.44 -6.84
CA GLY A 183 -23.42 -17.32 -7.61
C GLY A 183 -23.25 -16.05 -6.77
N GLY A 184 -24.28 -15.69 -5.97
CA GLY A 184 -24.22 -14.50 -5.11
C GLY A 184 -23.22 -14.65 -3.95
N ILE A 185 -23.11 -15.85 -3.36
CA ILE A 185 -22.08 -16.14 -2.33
C ILE A 185 -20.69 -16.04 -2.94
N TYR A 186 -20.48 -16.60 -4.12
CA TYR A 186 -19.18 -16.53 -4.80
C TYR A 186 -18.77 -15.09 -5.10
N GLU A 187 -19.65 -14.26 -5.69
CA GLU A 187 -19.40 -12.83 -5.91
C GLU A 187 -19.01 -12.11 -4.61
N ALA A 188 -19.74 -12.40 -3.53
CA ALA A 188 -19.48 -11.85 -2.21
C ALA A 188 -18.07 -12.20 -1.70
N LEU A 189 -17.68 -13.45 -1.76
CA LEU A 189 -16.36 -13.91 -1.28
C LEU A 189 -15.21 -13.31 -2.11
N VAL A 190 -15.37 -13.23 -3.42
CA VAL A 190 -14.38 -12.66 -4.33
C VAL A 190 -14.09 -11.20 -4.00
N THR A 191 -15.11 -10.39 -3.71
CA THR A 191 -14.92 -8.98 -3.36
C THR A 191 -14.14 -8.81 -2.06
N THR A 192 -14.36 -9.68 -1.07
CA THR A 192 -13.59 -9.63 0.18
C THR A 192 -12.13 -9.99 -0.04
N VAL A 193 -11.84 -11.03 -0.80
CA VAL A 193 -10.46 -11.39 -1.15
C VAL A 193 -9.77 -10.23 -1.87
N GLY A 194 -10.44 -9.62 -2.86
CA GLY A 194 -9.92 -8.46 -3.57
C GLY A 194 -9.62 -7.28 -2.65
N GLY A 195 -10.57 -6.95 -1.75
CA GLY A 195 -10.39 -5.87 -0.77
C GLY A 195 -9.24 -6.11 0.20
N LEU A 196 -9.08 -7.34 0.69
CA LEU A 196 -7.97 -7.73 1.58
C LEU A 196 -6.63 -7.65 0.87
N VAL A 197 -6.51 -8.15 -0.35
CA VAL A 197 -5.26 -8.10 -1.13
C VAL A 197 -4.84 -6.65 -1.35
N VAL A 198 -5.75 -5.78 -1.81
CA VAL A 198 -5.46 -4.35 -2.02
C VAL A 198 -5.09 -3.68 -0.70
N GLY A 199 -5.82 -3.93 0.38
CA GLY A 199 -5.58 -3.34 1.69
C GLY A 199 -4.21 -3.72 2.26
N ILE A 200 -3.85 -5.00 2.22
CA ILE A 200 -2.58 -5.51 2.75
C ILE A 200 -1.40 -4.92 1.98
N ILE A 201 -1.42 -4.97 0.64
CA ILE A 201 -0.34 -4.43 -0.20
C ILE A 201 -0.18 -2.92 0.07
N THR A 202 -1.29 -2.19 0.14
CA THR A 202 -1.28 -0.74 0.39
C THR A 202 -0.75 -0.41 1.78
N LEU A 203 -1.08 -1.22 2.80
CA LEU A 203 -0.58 -1.06 4.17
C LEU A 203 0.94 -1.21 4.24
N PHE A 204 1.50 -2.24 3.61
CA PHE A 204 2.95 -2.41 3.52
C PHE A 204 3.61 -1.24 2.78
N ALA A 205 3.02 -0.79 1.69
CA ALA A 205 3.51 0.36 0.92
C ALA A 205 3.51 1.64 1.78
N TYR A 206 2.46 1.89 2.56
CA TYR A 206 2.35 3.02 3.48
C TYR A 206 3.46 2.98 4.54
N ASN A 207 3.60 1.88 5.26
CA ASN A 207 4.60 1.73 6.32
C ASN A 207 6.03 1.90 5.77
N TYR A 208 6.28 1.39 4.56
CA TYR A 208 7.57 1.58 3.90
C TYR A 208 7.86 3.06 3.61
N LEU A 209 6.86 3.83 3.11
CA LEU A 209 7.03 5.26 2.86
C LEU A 209 7.27 6.04 4.15
N VAL A 210 6.52 5.73 5.23
CA VAL A 210 6.72 6.35 6.56
C VAL A 210 8.17 6.15 7.01
N SER A 211 8.65 4.91 7.00
CA SER A 211 10.04 4.61 7.38
C SER A 211 11.08 5.35 6.52
N GLN A 212 10.80 5.55 5.23
CA GLN A 212 11.70 6.33 4.36
C GLN A 212 11.68 7.84 4.70
N VAL A 213 10.53 8.39 5.09
CA VAL A 213 10.46 9.78 5.58
C VAL A 213 11.22 9.92 6.88
N ASP A 214 11.03 9.02 7.84
CA ASP A 214 11.74 9.04 9.13
C ASP A 214 13.27 9.05 8.91
N ASN A 215 13.77 8.27 7.95
CA ASN A 215 15.18 8.29 7.60
C ASN A 215 15.66 9.66 7.08
N VAL A 216 14.81 10.37 6.32
CA VAL A 216 15.16 11.72 5.85
C VAL A 216 15.10 12.71 7.02
N VAL A 217 14.10 12.61 7.90
CA VAL A 217 13.95 13.45 9.11
C VAL A 217 15.19 13.31 9.99
N ASN A 218 15.61 12.09 10.30
CA ASN A 218 16.81 11.85 11.11
C ASN A 218 18.08 12.50 10.51
N LYS A 219 18.20 12.49 9.18
CA LYS A 219 19.30 13.20 8.50
C LYS A 219 19.17 14.71 8.64
N MET A 220 17.96 15.26 8.49
CA MET A 220 17.70 16.70 8.65
C MET A 220 18.07 17.16 10.07
N GLU A 221 17.69 16.39 11.09
CA GLU A 221 18.03 16.66 12.48
C GLU A 221 19.53 16.61 12.72
N ALA A 222 20.22 15.56 12.23
CA ALA A 222 21.67 15.45 12.36
C ALA A 222 22.39 16.64 11.73
N ARG A 223 21.97 17.10 10.55
CA ARG A 223 22.55 18.28 9.89
C ARG A 223 22.25 19.57 10.64
N THR A 224 21.07 19.67 11.26
CA THR A 224 20.73 20.81 12.10
C THR A 224 21.66 20.89 13.33
N MET A 225 21.88 19.76 14.01
CA MET A 225 22.81 19.70 15.15
C MET A 225 24.23 20.08 14.73
N GLU A 226 24.75 19.50 13.64
CA GLU A 226 26.06 19.81 13.10
C GLU A 226 26.22 21.31 12.77
N PHE A 227 25.18 21.94 12.22
CA PHE A 227 25.17 23.38 11.95
C PHE A 227 25.14 24.22 13.23
N MET A 228 24.35 23.82 14.22
CA MET A 228 24.29 24.52 15.51
C MET A 228 25.62 24.43 16.28
N ASP A 229 26.28 23.27 16.22
CA ASP A 229 27.62 23.08 16.81
C ASP A 229 28.65 23.99 16.14
N LEU A 230 28.60 24.08 14.79
CA LEU A 230 29.46 24.99 14.05
C LEU A 230 29.31 26.45 14.49
N LEU A 231 28.07 26.90 14.79
CA LEU A 231 27.83 28.27 15.24
C LEU A 231 28.27 28.52 16.68
N ASN A 232 28.40 27.48 17.48
CA ASN A 232 28.88 27.54 18.86
C ASN A 232 30.39 27.40 18.97
N GLU A 233 31.11 26.99 17.89
CA GLU A 233 32.58 26.95 17.90
C GLU A 233 33.13 28.38 18.12
N PRO A 234 34.05 28.58 19.10
CA PRO A 234 34.68 29.89 19.29
C PRO A 234 35.48 30.26 18.04
N ALA A 235 35.29 31.49 17.55
CA ALA A 235 36.09 32.02 16.44
C ALA A 235 37.57 32.06 16.88
N ASN A 236 38.39 31.21 16.27
CA ASN A 236 39.86 31.23 16.45
C ASN A 236 40.49 32.38 15.67
#